data_2431e59f322425e7052967fe6f768e3a
#
_entry.id   2431e59f322425e7052967fe6f768e3a
#
_cell.length_a   1.000
_cell.length_b   1.000
_cell.length_c   1.000
_cell.angle_alpha   90.00
_cell.angle_beta   90.00
_cell.angle_gamma   90.00
#
_symmetry.space_group_name_H-M   'P 1'
#
loop_
_entity.id
_entity.type
_entity.pdbx_description
1 polymer ?
#
loop_
_entity_poly.entity_id
_entity_poly.type
_entity_poly.pdbx_seq_one_letter_code
_entity_poly.pdbx_strand_id
1 'polypeptide(L)'
;VPAHFLHCNGRHHTIALAAFPIPKRIHHFMLQANTIDDVGYAFDRLDAAGRITSLLGRHTNDHTISFYADTPSPMIEVEFGWGPRTVDSSWTVVRHNRTALWGHKSVRGQR
;
A
#
# COMPACT_ATOMS: atom_id res chain seq x y z
N VAL A 1 -13.94 -2.82 -7.18
CA VAL A 1 -13.62 -1.46 -7.63
C VAL A 1 -12.49 -1.51 -8.64
N PRO A 2 -12.68 -0.96 -9.85
CA PRO A 2 -11.61 -0.93 -10.83
C PRO A 2 -10.41 -0.10 -10.35
N ALA A 3 -9.22 -0.65 -10.51
CA ALA A 3 -7.98 0.03 -10.20
C ALA A 3 -6.95 -0.25 -11.29
N HIS A 4 -6.17 0.76 -11.61
CA HIS A 4 -5.14 0.69 -12.64
C HIS A 4 -3.81 1.12 -12.05
N PHE A 5 -2.78 0.32 -12.28
CA PHE A 5 -1.43 0.54 -11.76
C PHE A 5 -0.51 0.88 -12.93
N LEU A 6 0.09 2.07 -12.87
CA LEU A 6 0.88 2.63 -13.96
C LEU A 6 2.33 2.77 -13.55
N HIS A 7 3.24 2.35 -14.42
CA HIS A 7 4.68 2.45 -14.16
C HIS A 7 5.39 3.22 -15.27
N CYS A 8 6.53 3.81 -14.90
CA CYS A 8 7.43 4.50 -15.82
C CYS A 8 8.89 4.05 -15.64
N ASN A 9 9.13 3.09 -14.78
CA ASN A 9 10.46 2.52 -14.50
C ASN A 9 10.29 1.09 -13.98
N GLY A 10 11.30 0.53 -13.33
CA GLY A 10 11.26 -0.83 -12.78
C GLY A 10 10.34 -1.02 -11.59
N ARG A 11 9.82 0.04 -11.00
CA ARG A 11 8.83 -0.05 -9.92
C ARG A 11 7.51 -0.56 -10.51
N HIS A 12 6.84 -1.49 -9.82
CA HIS A 12 5.58 -2.07 -10.31
C HIS A 12 4.57 -0.97 -10.67
N HIS A 13 4.45 0.04 -9.83
CA HIS A 13 3.66 1.23 -10.18
C HIS A 13 4.19 2.46 -9.46
N THR A 14 4.07 3.58 -10.15
CA THR A 14 4.36 4.90 -9.61
C THR A 14 3.05 5.60 -9.23
N ILE A 15 2.00 5.38 -10.01
CA ILE A 15 0.66 5.92 -9.77
C ILE A 15 -0.33 4.79 -9.86
N ALA A 16 -1.29 4.79 -8.94
CA ALA A 16 -2.46 3.94 -8.99
C ALA A 16 -3.72 4.81 -9.04
N LEU A 17 -4.62 4.46 -9.93
CA LEU A 17 -5.92 5.12 -10.09
C LEU A 17 -6.99 4.12 -9.71
N ALA A 18 -7.88 4.50 -8.79
CA ALA A 18 -8.95 3.63 -8.33
C ALA A 18 -10.26 4.40 -8.19
N ALA A 19 -11.35 3.75 -8.60
CA ALA A 19 -12.67 4.36 -8.58
C ALA A 19 -13.38 4.06 -7.25
N PHE A 20 -12.81 4.49 -6.13
CA PHE A 20 -13.47 4.35 -4.83
C PHE A 20 -14.57 5.38 -4.67
N PRO A 21 -15.76 4.98 -4.16
CA PRO A 21 -16.86 5.91 -3.90
C PRO A 21 -16.66 6.65 -2.57
N ILE A 22 -15.55 7.35 -2.42
CA ILE A 22 -15.20 8.10 -1.22
C ILE A 22 -14.80 9.52 -1.58
N PRO A 23 -14.95 10.48 -0.64
CA PRO A 23 -14.78 11.89 -0.95
C PRO A 23 -13.33 12.38 -1.01
N LYS A 24 -12.35 11.48 -0.99
CA LYS A 24 -10.95 11.91 -1.08
C LYS A 24 -10.36 11.64 -2.46
N ARG A 25 -9.50 12.56 -2.89
CA ARG A 25 -8.84 12.47 -4.20
C ARG A 25 -7.49 11.79 -4.13
N ILE A 26 -6.75 11.98 -3.03
CA ILE A 26 -5.50 11.28 -2.78
C ILE A 26 -5.75 10.34 -1.62
N HIS A 27 -5.64 9.04 -1.87
CA HIS A 27 -5.85 8.03 -0.85
C HIS A 27 -4.64 7.92 0.07
N HIS A 28 -3.48 7.73 -0.52
CA HIS A 28 -2.24 7.61 0.23
C HIS A 28 -1.03 7.82 -0.67
N PHE A 29 0.12 7.98 -0.06
CA PHE A 29 1.42 7.84 -0.71
C PHE A 29 2.19 6.73 -0.04
N MET A 30 3.12 6.13 -0.79
CA MET A 30 3.88 4.96 -0.32
C MET A 30 5.36 5.31 -0.20
N LEU A 31 5.94 4.91 0.93
CA LEU A 31 7.38 4.96 1.18
C LEU A 31 7.90 3.54 1.24
N GLN A 32 8.97 3.27 0.52
CA GLN A 32 9.58 1.95 0.50
C GLN A 32 10.77 1.90 1.45
N ALA A 33 10.75 0.93 2.35
CA ALA A 33 11.86 0.65 3.26
C ALA A 33 12.94 -0.17 2.58
N ASN A 34 14.16 -0.07 3.09
CA ASN A 34 15.29 -0.87 2.60
C ASN A 34 15.28 -2.30 3.15
N THR A 35 14.69 -2.52 4.31
CA THR A 35 14.62 -3.84 4.94
C THR A 35 13.23 -4.07 5.50
N ILE A 36 12.86 -5.35 5.65
CA ILE A 36 11.60 -5.68 6.30
C ILE A 36 11.60 -5.30 7.78
N ASP A 37 12.76 -5.32 8.43
CA ASP A 37 12.84 -4.93 9.84
C ASP A 37 12.49 -3.47 10.04
N ASP A 38 12.84 -2.60 9.10
CA ASP A 38 12.42 -1.19 9.17
C ASP A 38 10.90 -1.05 9.16
N VAL A 39 10.21 -1.88 8.38
CA VAL A 39 8.75 -1.92 8.36
C VAL A 39 8.21 -2.37 9.72
N GLY A 40 8.79 -3.41 10.29
CA GLY A 40 8.40 -3.91 11.60
C GLY A 40 8.59 -2.89 12.73
N TYR A 41 9.74 -2.23 12.75
CA TYR A 41 10.00 -1.17 13.76
C TYR A 41 9.03 0.01 13.63
N ALA A 42 8.78 0.45 12.39
CA ALA A 42 7.83 1.54 12.16
C ALA A 42 6.42 1.13 12.57
N PHE A 43 6.02 -0.11 12.24
CA PHE A 43 4.72 -0.64 12.64
C PHE A 43 4.55 -0.61 14.15
N ASP A 44 5.54 -1.10 14.90
CA ASP A 44 5.48 -1.11 16.36
C ASP A 44 5.30 0.29 16.94
N ARG A 45 6.03 1.26 16.41
CA ARG A 45 5.93 2.66 16.88
C ARG A 45 4.57 3.28 16.59
N LEU A 46 4.07 3.08 15.38
CA LEU A 46 2.80 3.69 14.98
C LEU A 46 1.61 2.98 15.61
N ASP A 47 1.72 1.67 15.82
CA ASP A 47 0.72 0.90 16.55
C ASP A 47 0.61 1.39 17.99
N ALA A 48 1.74 1.55 18.69
CA ALA A 48 1.76 2.08 20.05
C ALA A 48 1.18 3.50 20.14
N ALA A 49 1.32 4.29 19.08
CA ALA A 49 0.75 5.65 19.01
C ALA A 49 -0.71 5.68 18.56
N GLY A 50 -1.30 4.54 18.25
CA GLY A 50 -2.69 4.45 17.77
C GLY A 50 -2.91 4.99 16.35
N ARG A 51 -1.88 4.95 15.49
CA ARG A 51 -1.92 5.55 14.16
C ARG A 51 -2.17 4.56 13.03
N ILE A 52 -2.15 3.27 13.31
CA ILE A 52 -2.34 2.25 12.28
C ILE A 52 -3.78 2.28 11.78
N THR A 53 -3.95 2.33 10.47
CA THR A 53 -5.26 2.26 9.82
C THR A 53 -5.48 0.91 9.14
N SER A 54 -4.41 0.27 8.69
CA SER A 54 -4.48 -1.06 8.08
C SER A 54 -3.29 -1.87 8.54
N LEU A 55 -3.55 -3.05 9.08
CA LEU A 55 -2.53 -3.93 9.62
C LEU A 55 -1.59 -4.43 8.52
N LEU A 56 -0.48 -5.03 8.92
CA LEU A 56 0.47 -5.63 7.98
C LEU A 56 -0.23 -6.62 7.05
N GLY A 57 0.19 -6.60 5.79
CA GLY A 57 -0.31 -7.49 4.78
C GLY A 57 0.59 -7.47 3.55
N ARG A 58 0.27 -8.34 2.60
CA ARG A 58 1.01 -8.42 1.34
C ARG A 58 0.06 -8.19 0.17
N HIS A 59 0.41 -7.20 -0.67
CA HIS A 59 -0.39 -6.90 -1.86
C HIS A 59 -0.28 -7.99 -2.92
N THR A 60 -1.41 -8.28 -3.55
CA THR A 60 -1.46 -9.23 -4.67
C THR A 60 -0.73 -8.68 -5.91
N ASN A 61 -0.85 -7.38 -6.16
CA ASN A 61 -0.35 -6.78 -7.40
C ASN A 61 1.18 -6.70 -7.44
N ASP A 62 1.82 -6.15 -6.42
CA ASP A 62 3.26 -5.90 -6.41
C ASP A 62 4.03 -6.72 -5.38
N HIS A 63 3.35 -7.53 -4.58
CA HIS A 63 3.92 -8.37 -3.53
C HIS A 63 4.55 -7.59 -2.37
N THR A 64 4.30 -6.30 -2.26
CA THR A 64 4.80 -5.49 -1.15
C THR A 64 4.19 -5.95 0.16
N ILE A 65 5.03 -6.11 1.16
CA ILE A 65 4.60 -6.28 2.56
C ILE A 65 4.58 -4.89 3.17
N SER A 66 3.41 -4.43 3.59
CA SER A 66 3.22 -3.07 4.04
C SER A 66 2.11 -2.94 5.07
N PHE A 67 2.02 -1.76 5.67
CA PHE A 67 0.88 -1.35 6.48
C PHE A 67 0.52 0.09 6.11
N TYR A 68 -0.64 0.54 6.58
CA TYR A 68 -1.11 1.91 6.37
C TYR A 68 -1.30 2.60 7.70
N ALA A 69 -1.03 3.90 7.73
CA ALA A 69 -1.15 4.70 8.93
C ALA A 69 -1.68 6.10 8.59
N ASP A 70 -2.19 6.77 9.63
CA ASP A 70 -2.59 8.17 9.52
C ASP A 70 -1.38 9.07 9.26
N THR A 71 -1.65 10.19 8.60
CA THR A 71 -0.74 11.34 8.51
C THR A 71 -1.35 12.52 9.25
N PRO A 72 -0.63 13.64 9.41
CA PRO A 72 -1.24 14.87 9.92
C PRO A 72 -2.42 15.37 9.09
N SER A 73 -2.50 15.00 7.80
CA SER A 73 -3.66 15.29 6.97
C SER A 73 -4.76 14.27 7.21
N PRO A 74 -6.02 14.70 7.52
CA PRO A 74 -7.09 13.75 7.81
C PRO A 74 -7.55 12.95 6.61
N MET A 75 -7.16 13.34 5.39
CA MET A 75 -7.63 12.71 4.15
C MET A 75 -6.58 11.82 3.49
N ILE A 76 -5.34 11.88 3.93
CA ILE A 76 -4.23 11.18 3.27
C ILE A 76 -3.58 10.22 4.27
N GLU A 77 -3.43 8.96 3.86
CA GLU A 77 -2.69 7.97 4.62
C GLU A 77 -1.27 7.82 4.08
N VAL A 78 -0.41 7.18 4.85
CA VAL A 78 0.89 6.70 4.38
C VAL A 78 0.89 5.19 4.37
N GLU A 79 1.42 4.63 3.29
CA GLU A 79 1.75 3.21 3.22
C GLU A 79 3.26 3.06 3.36
N PHE A 80 3.71 2.20 4.27
CA PHE A 80 5.13 1.92 4.45
C PHE A 80 5.39 0.44 4.28
N GLY A 81 6.30 0.10 3.37
CA GLY A 81 6.46 -1.29 2.99
C GLY A 81 7.82 -1.65 2.42
N TRP A 82 7.97 -2.95 2.13
CA TRP A 82 9.21 -3.53 1.67
C TRP A 82 8.94 -4.70 0.72
N GLY A 83 9.88 -4.92 -0.19
CA GLY A 83 9.94 -6.13 -1.00
C GLY A 83 8.97 -6.18 -2.16
N PRO A 84 8.72 -5.07 -2.86
CA PRO A 84 7.91 -5.14 -4.07
C PRO A 84 8.64 -5.93 -5.15
N ARG A 85 7.87 -6.60 -6.02
CA ARG A 85 8.44 -7.09 -7.25
C ARG A 85 8.62 -5.94 -8.22
N THR A 86 9.57 -6.09 -9.15
CA THR A 86 9.85 -5.09 -10.18
C THR A 86 9.26 -5.51 -11.51
N VAL A 87 9.16 -4.57 -12.43
CA VAL A 87 8.73 -4.80 -13.80
C VAL A 87 9.87 -4.48 -14.76
N ASP A 88 9.90 -5.18 -15.88
CA ASP A 88 10.87 -4.94 -16.94
C ASP A 88 10.16 -5.06 -18.31
N SER A 89 10.94 -5.12 -19.40
CA SER A 89 10.38 -5.19 -20.75
C SER A 89 9.58 -6.47 -21.02
N SER A 90 9.73 -7.49 -20.19
CA SER A 90 8.96 -8.75 -20.32
C SER A 90 7.65 -8.72 -19.52
N TRP A 91 7.38 -7.64 -18.80
CA TRP A 91 6.17 -7.54 -17.99
C TRP A 91 4.93 -7.55 -18.87
N THR A 92 3.95 -8.34 -18.46
CA THR A 92 2.62 -8.35 -19.06
C THR A 92 1.58 -7.95 -18.03
N VAL A 93 0.52 -7.30 -18.48
CA VAL A 93 -0.56 -6.87 -17.59
C VAL A 93 -1.24 -8.10 -16.98
N VAL A 94 -1.44 -8.07 -15.69
CA VAL A 94 -2.11 -9.11 -14.93
C VAL A 94 -3.35 -8.52 -14.26
N ARG A 95 -4.45 -9.28 -14.27
CA ARG A 95 -5.67 -8.89 -13.55
C ARG A 95 -5.76 -9.68 -12.27
N HIS A 96 -6.19 -8.98 -11.20
CA HIS A 96 -6.39 -9.58 -9.89
C HIS A 96 -7.80 -9.30 -9.41
N ASN A 97 -8.34 -10.22 -8.62
CA ASN A 97 -9.69 -10.11 -8.06
C ASN A 97 -9.70 -9.78 -6.55
N ARG A 98 -8.53 -9.54 -5.97
CA ARG A 98 -8.37 -9.13 -4.57
C ARG A 98 -7.13 -8.26 -4.43
N THR A 99 -7.10 -7.43 -3.38
CA THR A 99 -6.03 -6.47 -3.15
C THR A 99 -4.87 -7.04 -2.35
N ALA A 100 -5.12 -8.05 -1.52
CA ALA A 100 -4.10 -8.62 -0.64
C ALA A 100 -4.06 -10.14 -0.76
N LEU A 101 -2.85 -10.70 -0.72
CA LEU A 101 -2.64 -12.14 -0.56
C LEU A 101 -3.00 -12.56 0.86
N TRP A 102 -2.64 -11.74 1.82
CA TRP A 102 -2.99 -11.90 3.23
C TRP A 102 -2.89 -10.55 3.93
N GLY A 103 -3.54 -10.43 5.08
CA GLY A 103 -3.45 -9.24 5.92
C GLY A 103 -4.19 -8.03 5.39
N HIS A 104 -3.63 -6.84 5.63
CA HIS A 104 -4.20 -5.53 5.31
C HIS A 104 -5.61 -5.33 5.87
N LYS A 105 -5.84 -5.88 7.06
CA LYS A 105 -7.14 -5.72 7.72
C LYS A 105 -7.26 -4.31 8.25
N SER A 106 -8.38 -3.67 7.93
CA SER A 106 -8.68 -2.34 8.44
C SER A 106 -8.93 -2.40 9.94
N VAL A 107 -8.35 -1.46 10.69
CA VAL A 107 -8.59 -1.33 12.13
C VAL A 107 -9.67 -0.29 12.43
N ARG A 108 -10.11 0.47 11.43
CA ARG A 108 -11.11 1.56 11.57
C ARG A 108 -12.32 1.36 10.68
N GLY A 109 -12.52 0.14 10.18
CA GLY A 109 -13.67 -0.23 9.40
C GLY A 109 -13.62 0.18 7.93
N GLN A 110 -12.89 1.23 7.55
CA GLN A 110 -12.74 1.64 6.16
C GLN A 110 -11.48 2.45 5.95
N ARG A 111 -11.06 2.51 4.72
CA ARG A 111 -9.87 3.23 4.31
C ARG A 111 -10.18 4.13 3.14
#